data_514a51356621ba1fbb85a92631e4ae92
#
_entry.id   514a51356621ba1fbb85a92631e4ae92
#
_cell.length_a   1.000
_cell.length_b   1.000
_cell.length_c   1.000
_cell.angle_alpha   90.00
_cell.angle_beta   90.00
_cell.angle_gamma   90.00
#
_symmetry.space_group_name_H-M   'P 1'
#
loop_
_entity.id
_entity.type
_entity.pdbx_description
1 polymer ?
#
loop_
_entity_poly.entity_id
_entity_poly.type
_entity_poly.pdbx_seq_one_letter_code
_entity_poly.pdbx_strand_id
1 'polypeptide(L)'
;MIAKKVVVMLLVVGLMIGGAGASYAMDQPHMMAALEHLRVAKAELERAEHDKGGHRVNAIEIINHAIEQVQKGIEAGERERY
;
A
#
# COMPACT_ATOMS: atom_id res chain seq x y z
N MET A 1 17.90 11.88 -13.70
CA MET A 1 16.92 10.84 -13.89
C MET A 1 16.55 10.13 -12.62
N ILE A 2 17.54 9.68 -11.85
CA ILE A 2 17.26 9.06 -10.55
C ILE A 2 16.55 10.04 -9.62
N ALA A 3 16.95 11.32 -9.69
CA ALA A 3 16.34 12.34 -8.85
C ALA A 3 14.85 12.54 -9.13
N LYS A 4 14.43 12.43 -10.37
CA LYS A 4 13.03 12.56 -10.73
C LYS A 4 12.19 11.43 -10.15
N LYS A 5 12.70 10.21 -10.20
CA LYS A 5 11.99 9.08 -9.65
C LYS A 5 11.85 9.18 -8.13
N VAL A 6 12.91 9.63 -7.48
CA VAL A 6 12.87 9.81 -6.02
C VAL A 6 11.87 10.88 -5.63
N VAL A 7 11.83 11.99 -6.37
CA VAL A 7 10.90 13.07 -6.08
C VAL A 7 9.45 12.60 -6.25
N VAL A 8 9.17 11.84 -7.31
CA VAL A 8 7.82 11.33 -7.52
C VAL A 8 7.40 10.39 -6.40
N MET A 9 8.30 9.52 -5.96
CA MET A 9 7.98 8.61 -4.86
C MET A 9 7.72 9.35 -3.56
N LEU A 10 8.51 10.38 -3.28
CA LEU A 10 8.29 11.18 -2.09
C LEU A 10 6.96 11.89 -2.12
N LEU A 11 6.56 12.39 -3.30
CA LEU A 11 5.25 13.03 -3.44
C LEU A 11 4.11 12.06 -3.18
N VAL A 12 4.21 10.86 -3.71
CA VAL A 12 3.18 9.85 -3.50
C VAL A 12 3.06 9.50 -2.02
N VAL A 13 4.19 9.26 -1.37
CA VAL A 13 4.18 8.93 0.05
C VAL A 13 3.64 10.09 0.87
N GLY A 14 4.04 11.31 0.53
CA GLY A 14 3.55 12.48 1.23
C GLY A 14 2.05 12.66 1.11
N LEU A 15 1.51 12.46 -0.08
CA LEU A 15 0.08 12.55 -0.30
C LEU A 15 -0.68 11.51 0.51
N MET A 16 -0.17 10.29 0.54
CA MET A 16 -0.84 9.23 1.27
C MET A 16 -0.84 9.46 2.77
N ILE A 17 0.28 9.91 3.30
CA ILE A 17 0.35 10.22 4.73
C ILE A 17 -0.57 11.38 5.06
N GLY A 18 -0.58 12.41 4.23
CA GLY A 18 -1.45 13.55 4.44
C GLY A 18 -2.91 13.17 4.36
N GLY A 19 -3.27 12.38 3.35
CA GLY A 19 -4.64 11.92 3.19
C GLY A 19 -5.09 11.04 4.35
N ALA A 20 -4.25 10.13 4.77
CA ALA A 20 -4.57 9.26 5.88
C ALA A 20 -4.75 10.03 7.17
N GLY A 21 -3.92 11.04 7.38
CA GLY A 21 -4.01 11.84 8.58
C GLY A 21 -5.28 12.66 8.66
N ALA A 22 -5.83 13.01 7.51
CA ALA A 22 -7.02 13.84 7.47
C ALA A 22 -8.29 13.05 7.72
N SER A 23 -8.20 11.76 7.56
CA SER A 23 -9.44 11.11 7.60
C SER A 23 -9.68 10.58 8.92
N TYR A 24 -10.24 11.24 9.67
CA TYR A 24 -10.91 10.78 10.66
C TYR A 24 -10.63 9.61 11.22
N ALA A 25 -9.98 9.67 11.84
CA ALA A 25 -9.85 8.92 12.86
C ALA A 25 -10.53 7.72 12.84
N MET A 26 -10.26 7.10 11.99
CA MET A 26 -10.74 5.83 12.00
C MET A 26 -10.02 5.06 13.04
N ASP A 27 -10.72 4.11 13.56
CA ASP A 27 -10.21 3.29 14.63
C ASP A 27 -8.98 2.49 14.26
N GLN A 28 -8.67 2.38 13.00
CA GLN A 28 -7.50 1.63 12.56
C GLN A 28 -6.72 2.42 11.50
N PRO A 29 -6.23 3.60 11.85
CA PRO A 29 -5.58 4.45 10.84
C PRO A 29 -4.32 3.83 10.25
N HIS A 30 -3.55 3.13 11.05
CA HIS A 30 -2.32 2.52 10.54
C HIS A 30 -2.60 1.31 9.65
N MET A 31 -3.63 0.53 9.97
CA MET A 31 -4.02 -0.57 9.10
C MET A 31 -4.53 -0.07 7.76
N MET A 32 -5.32 1.00 7.77
CA MET A 32 -5.82 1.60 6.55
C MET A 32 -4.69 2.20 5.72
N ALA A 33 -3.74 2.85 6.37
CA ALA A 33 -2.57 3.39 5.67
C ALA A 33 -1.74 2.28 5.04
N ALA A 34 -1.55 1.18 5.76
CA ALA A 34 -0.80 0.04 5.23
C ALA A 34 -1.49 -0.53 4.00
N LEU A 35 -2.81 -0.63 4.03
CA LEU A 35 -3.56 -1.12 2.87
C LEU A 35 -3.33 -0.23 1.65
N GLU A 36 -3.39 1.08 1.83
CA GLU A 36 -3.16 2.01 0.74
C GLU A 36 -1.73 1.92 0.20
N HIS A 37 -0.75 1.82 1.08
CA HIS A 37 0.64 1.68 0.64
C HIS A 37 0.85 0.39 -0.15
N LEU A 38 0.21 -0.69 0.25
CA LEU A 38 0.30 -1.95 -0.49
C LEU A 38 -0.32 -1.83 -1.88
N ARG A 39 -1.44 -1.15 -1.98
CA ARG A 39 -2.09 -0.93 -3.26
C ARG A 39 -1.22 -0.10 -4.21
N VAL A 40 -0.58 0.93 -3.67
CA VAL A 40 0.32 1.76 -4.47
C VAL A 40 1.54 0.95 -4.91
N ALA A 41 2.11 0.17 -4.00
CA ALA A 41 3.26 -0.67 -4.34
C ALA A 41 2.91 -1.66 -5.46
N LYS A 42 1.73 -2.26 -5.38
CA LYS A 42 1.26 -3.16 -6.42
C LYS A 42 1.15 -2.45 -7.76
N ALA A 43 0.55 -1.27 -7.76
CA ALA A 43 0.39 -0.48 -8.99
C ALA A 43 1.74 -0.13 -9.62
N GLU A 44 2.71 0.21 -8.79
CA GLU A 44 4.04 0.51 -9.28
C GLU A 44 4.71 -0.71 -9.91
N LEU A 45 4.56 -1.87 -9.28
CA LEU A 45 5.10 -3.10 -9.84
C LEU A 45 4.42 -3.46 -11.16
N GLU A 46 3.12 -3.21 -11.26
CA GLU A 46 2.40 -3.47 -12.50
C GLU A 46 2.85 -2.57 -13.65
N ARG A 47 3.34 -1.38 -13.33
CA ARG A 47 3.85 -0.45 -14.33
C ARG A 47 5.30 -0.70 -14.70
N ALA A 48 6.00 -1.52 -13.96
CA ALA A 48 7.40 -1.81 -14.26
C ALA A 48 7.49 -2.51 -15.61
N GLU A 49 8.47 -2.08 -16.41
CA GLU A 49 8.55 -2.54 -17.79
C GLU A 49 8.96 -3.99 -18.01
N HIS A 50 9.75 -4.51 -17.12
CA HIS A 50 10.27 -5.88 -17.30
C HIS A 50 9.98 -6.72 -16.07
N ASP A 51 9.85 -8.00 -16.30
CA ASP A 51 9.52 -8.93 -15.24
C ASP A 51 10.64 -9.21 -14.25
N LYS A 52 11.86 -8.87 -14.59
CA LYS A 52 13.02 -9.06 -13.70
C LYS A 52 13.15 -10.48 -13.18
N GLY A 53 13.20 -11.44 -14.11
CA GLY A 53 13.41 -12.82 -13.77
C GLY A 53 12.27 -13.49 -13.04
N GLY A 54 11.05 -12.98 -13.23
CA GLY A 54 9.88 -13.53 -12.55
C GLY A 54 9.66 -12.95 -11.16
N HIS A 55 10.59 -12.21 -10.65
CA HIS A 55 10.47 -11.66 -9.29
C HIS A 55 9.41 -10.57 -9.18
N ARG A 56 9.20 -9.82 -10.24
CA ARG A 56 8.14 -8.80 -10.25
C ARG A 56 6.76 -9.44 -10.10
N VAL A 57 6.48 -10.48 -10.85
CA VAL A 57 5.20 -11.19 -10.74
C VAL A 57 5.04 -11.81 -9.36
N ASN A 58 6.10 -12.42 -8.86
CA ASN A 58 6.06 -13.00 -7.52
C ASN A 58 5.80 -11.93 -6.46
N ALA A 59 6.42 -10.76 -6.60
CA ALA A 59 6.19 -9.68 -5.66
C ALA A 59 4.73 -9.21 -5.69
N ILE A 60 4.14 -9.12 -6.89
CA ILE A 60 2.73 -8.73 -7.01
C ILE A 60 1.83 -9.76 -6.30
N GLU A 61 2.11 -11.04 -6.47
CA GLU A 61 1.34 -12.07 -5.79
C GLU A 61 1.44 -11.98 -4.27
N ILE A 62 2.65 -11.77 -3.77
CA ILE A 62 2.86 -11.63 -2.34
C ILE A 62 2.12 -10.40 -1.81
N ILE A 63 2.15 -9.31 -2.56
CA ILE A 63 1.43 -8.11 -2.16
C ILE A 63 -0.08 -8.35 -2.15
N ASN A 64 -0.60 -9.08 -3.13
CA ASN A 64 -2.01 -9.43 -3.13
C ASN A 64 -2.41 -10.21 -1.87
N HIS A 65 -1.58 -11.16 -1.45
CA HIS A 65 -1.83 -11.87 -0.20
C HIS A 65 -1.74 -10.96 1.01
N ALA A 66 -0.78 -10.03 0.98
CA ALA A 66 -0.65 -9.07 2.08
C ALA A 66 -1.89 -8.16 2.17
N ILE A 67 -2.38 -7.68 1.03
CA ILE A 67 -3.60 -6.87 0.98
C ILE A 67 -4.76 -7.64 1.60
N GLU A 68 -4.92 -8.89 1.22
CA GLU A 68 -5.98 -9.72 1.75
C GLU A 68 -5.86 -9.88 3.27
N GLN A 69 -4.67 -10.12 3.77
CA GLN A 69 -4.46 -10.25 5.21
C GLN A 69 -4.74 -8.95 5.96
N VAL A 70 -4.31 -7.83 5.39
CA VAL A 70 -4.60 -6.54 6.03
C VAL A 70 -6.09 -6.27 6.06
N GLN A 71 -6.81 -6.57 4.97
CA GLN A 71 -8.26 -6.41 4.95
C GLN A 71 -8.95 -7.28 5.99
N LYS A 72 -8.51 -8.52 6.13
CA LYS A 72 -9.04 -9.41 7.16
C LYS A 72 -8.74 -8.90 8.56
N GLY A 73 -7.56 -8.31 8.74
CA GLY A 73 -7.19 -7.71 10.01
C GLY A 73 -8.07 -6.52 10.36
N ILE A 74 -8.39 -5.70 9.37
CA ILE A 74 -9.29 -4.56 9.56
C ILE A 74 -10.68 -5.05 9.98
N GLU A 75 -11.19 -6.07 9.30
CA GLU A 75 -12.48 -6.64 9.63
C GLU A 75 -12.48 -7.24 11.04
N ALA A 76 -11.43 -7.95 11.40
CA ALA A 76 -11.30 -8.53 12.72
C ALA A 76 -11.25 -7.45 13.80
N GLY A 77 -10.53 -6.36 13.53
CA GLY A 77 -10.46 -5.24 14.46
C GLY A 77 -11.82 -4.60 14.70
N GLU A 78 -12.62 -4.48 13.66
CA GLU A 78 -13.99 -3.96 13.81
C GLU A 78 -14.85 -4.87 14.63
N ARG A 79 -14.75 -6.17 14.43
CA ARG A 79 -15.51 -7.13 15.22
C ARG A 79 -15.12 -7.13 16.69
N GLU A 80 -13.83 -6.95 16.95
CA GLU A 80 -13.34 -6.95 18.33
C GLU A 80 -13.80 -5.75 19.14
N ARG A 81 -14.23 -4.69 18.48
CA ARG A 81 -14.73 -3.53 19.19
C ARG A 81 -16.13 -3.72 19.76
N TYR A 82 -16.83 -4.64 19.22
CA TYR A 82 -18.18 -4.91 19.67
C TYR A 82 -18.26 -6.23 20.39
#